data_942bdadffcca7d9d581be4a058328391
#
_entry.id   942bdadffcca7d9d581be4a058328391
#
_cell.length_a   1.000
_cell.length_b   1.000
_cell.length_c   1.000
_cell.angle_alpha   90.00
_cell.angle_beta   90.00
_cell.angle_gamma   90.00
#
_symmetry.space_group_name_H-M   'P 1'
#
loop_
_entity.id
_entity.type
_entity.pdbx_description
1 polymer ?
#
loop_
_entity_poly.entity_id
_entity_poly.type
_entity_poly.pdbx_seq_one_letter_code
_entity_poly.pdbx_strand_id
1 'polypeptide(L)'
;MIKVAVLGSAGRMGRALIKGIAQSSSLALSAAIDKPGLKSIGEDSGLVSGIEANGILISDSLPSPSEDLDVVIDFTSAQATARNIEVCLERKLPIVIGTTGLRPEVEERLEKISNIIPIVYSRNYSLGVNATMKLVELASQIFGESVDIEIV
;
A
#
# COMPACT_ATOMS: atom_id res chain seq x y z
N MET A 1 -12.34 -9.61 11.82
CA MET A 1 -11.23 -9.48 10.85
C MET A 1 -11.29 -8.07 10.29
N ILE A 2 -10.13 -7.44 10.12
CA ILE A 2 -10.00 -6.11 9.50
C ILE A 2 -10.26 -6.24 8.00
N LYS A 3 -11.19 -5.46 7.47
CA LYS A 3 -11.61 -5.46 6.06
C LYS A 3 -10.72 -4.53 5.25
N VAL A 4 -9.97 -5.10 4.32
CA VAL A 4 -8.93 -4.44 3.55
C VAL A 4 -9.36 -4.23 2.10
N ALA A 5 -9.18 -3.01 1.58
CA ALA A 5 -9.17 -2.75 0.16
C ALA A 5 -7.73 -2.63 -0.36
N VAL A 6 -7.41 -3.29 -1.46
CA VAL A 6 -6.09 -3.23 -2.11
C VAL A 6 -6.20 -2.47 -3.42
N LEU A 7 -5.50 -1.32 -3.52
CA LEU A 7 -5.37 -0.52 -4.74
C LEU A 7 -4.08 -0.91 -5.48
N GLY A 8 -4.18 -1.06 -6.79
CA GLY A 8 -3.12 -1.64 -7.63
C GLY A 8 -3.08 -3.16 -7.52
N SER A 9 -4.25 -3.78 -7.35
CA SER A 9 -4.43 -5.20 -7.01
C SER A 9 -3.85 -6.19 -8.03
N ALA A 10 -3.86 -5.86 -9.32
CA ALA A 10 -3.28 -6.68 -10.38
C ALA A 10 -1.76 -6.50 -10.54
N GLY A 11 -1.18 -5.49 -9.88
CA GLY A 11 0.26 -5.24 -9.86
C GLY A 11 1.04 -6.27 -9.03
N ARG A 12 2.38 -6.24 -9.12
CA ARG A 12 3.26 -7.15 -8.37
C ARG A 12 3.01 -7.11 -6.86
N MET A 13 2.97 -5.90 -6.28
CA MET A 13 2.74 -5.73 -4.84
C MET A 13 1.29 -6.04 -4.46
N GLY A 14 0.30 -5.62 -5.26
CA GLY A 14 -1.11 -5.94 -5.03
C GLY A 14 -1.36 -7.44 -4.93
N ARG A 15 -0.83 -8.22 -5.86
CA ARG A 15 -0.91 -9.69 -5.82
C ARG A 15 -0.23 -10.30 -4.58
N ALA A 16 0.92 -9.76 -4.17
CA ALA A 16 1.61 -10.21 -2.96
C ALA A 16 0.80 -9.89 -1.70
N LEU A 17 0.18 -8.72 -1.63
CA LEU A 17 -0.71 -8.31 -0.55
C LEU A 17 -1.95 -9.21 -0.46
N ILE A 18 -2.60 -9.50 -1.59
CA ILE A 18 -3.77 -10.40 -1.64
C ILE A 18 -3.40 -11.79 -1.12
N LYS A 19 -2.24 -12.34 -1.52
CA LYS A 19 -1.72 -13.61 -0.97
C LYS A 19 -1.51 -13.53 0.54
N GLY A 20 -0.88 -12.46 1.02
CA GLY A 20 -0.62 -12.26 2.45
C GLY A 20 -1.91 -12.13 3.26
N ILE A 21 -2.91 -11.42 2.74
CA ILE A 21 -4.22 -11.28 3.35
C ILE A 21 -4.92 -12.65 3.43
N ALA A 22 -4.86 -13.45 2.37
CA ALA A 22 -5.46 -14.79 2.35
C ALA A 22 -4.84 -15.76 3.38
N GLN A 23 -3.59 -15.54 3.78
CA GLN A 23 -2.90 -16.32 4.80
C GLN A 23 -3.11 -15.79 6.23
N SER A 24 -3.73 -14.63 6.37
CA SER A 24 -3.92 -13.96 7.67
C SER A 24 -5.20 -14.42 8.36
N SER A 25 -5.13 -14.68 9.65
CA SER A 25 -6.31 -14.93 10.48
C SER A 25 -7.02 -13.64 10.95
N SER A 26 -6.38 -12.48 10.79
CA SER A 26 -6.88 -11.19 11.28
C SER A 26 -7.36 -10.24 10.18
N LEU A 27 -7.01 -10.50 8.92
CA LEU A 27 -7.35 -9.67 7.76
C LEU A 27 -8.34 -10.38 6.85
N ALA A 28 -9.19 -9.61 6.17
CA ALA A 28 -10.07 -10.09 5.10
C ALA A 28 -9.99 -9.13 3.92
N LEU A 29 -9.75 -9.65 2.71
CA LEU A 29 -9.88 -8.86 1.49
C LEU A 29 -11.37 -8.55 1.26
N SER A 30 -11.70 -7.28 1.17
CA SER A 30 -13.08 -6.83 0.88
C SER A 30 -13.20 -6.18 -0.49
N ALA A 31 -12.10 -5.60 -1.00
CA ALA A 31 -12.09 -5.02 -2.33
C ALA A 31 -10.69 -5.10 -2.97
N ALA A 32 -10.67 -5.35 -4.27
CA ALA A 32 -9.48 -5.38 -5.11
C ALA A 32 -9.68 -4.38 -6.25
N ILE A 33 -8.89 -3.30 -6.27
CA ILE A 33 -9.10 -2.21 -7.21
C ILE A 33 -7.86 -2.02 -8.08
N ASP A 34 -8.08 -1.77 -9.36
CA ASP A 34 -7.02 -1.34 -10.26
C ASP A 34 -7.52 -0.29 -11.26
N LYS A 35 -6.64 0.26 -12.08
CA LYS A 35 -7.00 1.29 -13.04
C LYS A 35 -7.97 0.75 -14.11
N PRO A 36 -8.91 1.58 -14.58
CA PRO A 36 -9.83 1.17 -15.63
C PRO A 36 -9.09 0.75 -16.92
N GLY A 37 -9.70 -0.17 -17.66
CA GLY A 37 -9.20 -0.65 -18.95
C GLY A 37 -8.14 -1.76 -18.84
N LEU A 38 -7.78 -2.25 -17.65
CA LEU A 38 -6.99 -3.46 -17.50
C LEU A 38 -7.81 -4.70 -17.85
N LYS A 39 -7.17 -5.69 -18.47
CA LYS A 39 -7.81 -6.99 -18.79
C LYS A 39 -8.30 -7.74 -17.55
N SER A 40 -7.66 -7.50 -16.41
CA SER A 40 -8.00 -8.12 -15.13
C SER A 40 -9.25 -7.53 -14.45
N ILE A 41 -9.82 -6.45 -14.96
CA ILE A 41 -11.08 -5.94 -14.42
C ILE A 41 -12.18 -6.99 -14.67
N GLY A 42 -12.93 -7.33 -13.61
CA GLY A 42 -13.94 -8.38 -13.61
C GLY A 42 -13.42 -9.79 -13.36
N GLU A 43 -12.10 -10.00 -13.32
CA GLU A 43 -11.50 -11.28 -12.94
C GLU A 43 -11.42 -11.43 -11.41
N ASP A 44 -11.44 -12.68 -10.93
CA ASP A 44 -11.25 -12.98 -9.51
C ASP A 44 -9.83 -12.63 -9.05
N SER A 45 -9.73 -11.83 -8.00
CA SER A 45 -8.46 -11.31 -7.51
C SER A 45 -7.53 -12.38 -6.93
N GLY A 46 -8.08 -13.47 -6.40
CA GLY A 46 -7.34 -14.64 -5.96
C GLY A 46 -6.67 -15.32 -7.14
N LEU A 47 -7.43 -15.64 -8.20
CA LEU A 47 -6.91 -16.25 -9.42
C LEU A 47 -5.83 -15.38 -10.07
N VAL A 48 -6.07 -14.09 -10.23
CA VAL A 48 -5.08 -13.13 -10.75
C VAL A 48 -3.84 -13.10 -9.88
N SER A 49 -3.97 -13.29 -8.58
CA SER A 49 -2.85 -13.36 -7.65
C SER A 49 -2.16 -14.72 -7.62
N GLY A 50 -2.69 -15.75 -8.29
CA GLY A 50 -2.12 -17.10 -8.32
C GLY A 50 -2.36 -17.89 -7.03
N ILE A 51 -3.52 -17.70 -6.42
CA ILE A 51 -4.10 -18.52 -5.34
C ILE A 51 -5.48 -19.02 -5.78
N GLU A 52 -6.19 -19.73 -4.92
CA GLU A 52 -7.57 -20.14 -5.18
C GLU A 52 -8.49 -18.93 -5.30
N ALA A 53 -9.60 -19.11 -6.03
CA ALA A 53 -10.62 -18.07 -6.16
C ALA A 53 -11.12 -17.63 -4.78
N ASN A 54 -11.20 -16.32 -4.55
CA ASN A 54 -11.64 -15.75 -3.29
C ASN A 54 -13.00 -15.04 -3.37
N GLY A 55 -13.62 -15.01 -4.54
CA GLY A 55 -14.91 -14.38 -4.78
C GLY A 55 -14.88 -12.84 -4.89
N ILE A 56 -13.71 -12.21 -4.75
CA ILE A 56 -13.56 -10.74 -4.87
C ILE A 56 -13.08 -10.41 -6.28
N LEU A 57 -13.95 -9.82 -7.08
CA LEU A 57 -13.60 -9.39 -8.44
C LEU A 57 -12.82 -8.08 -8.41
N ILE A 58 -11.84 -7.96 -9.30
CA ILE A 58 -11.11 -6.71 -9.50
C ILE A 58 -12.03 -5.68 -10.14
N SER A 59 -12.19 -4.53 -9.52
CA SER A 59 -12.99 -3.39 -10.02
C SER A 59 -12.10 -2.17 -10.29
N ASP A 60 -12.66 -1.16 -10.95
CA ASP A 60 -11.96 0.09 -11.26
C ASP A 60 -12.29 1.24 -10.29
N SER A 61 -13.09 0.94 -9.27
CA SER A 61 -13.52 1.91 -8.26
C SER A 61 -13.71 1.23 -6.91
N LEU A 62 -13.51 2.01 -5.83
CA LEU A 62 -13.84 1.55 -4.49
C LEU A 62 -15.33 1.24 -4.38
N PRO A 63 -15.72 0.20 -3.61
CA PRO A 63 -17.11 -0.16 -3.38
C PRO A 63 -17.89 1.01 -2.76
N SER A 64 -19.22 0.91 -2.76
CA SER A 64 -20.10 1.93 -2.18
C SER A 64 -19.70 2.25 -0.73
N PRO A 65 -19.89 3.51 -0.26
CA PRO A 65 -19.68 3.87 1.15
C PRO A 65 -20.51 3.04 2.16
N SER A 66 -21.58 2.40 1.71
CA SER A 66 -22.37 1.47 2.54
C SER A 66 -21.68 0.12 2.78
N GLU A 67 -20.62 -0.21 2.05
CA GLU A 67 -19.85 -1.42 2.26
C GLU A 67 -18.75 -1.14 3.28
N ASP A 68 -18.67 -2.00 4.29
CA ASP A 68 -17.71 -1.87 5.38
C ASP A 68 -16.28 -2.08 4.88
N LEU A 69 -15.46 -1.03 4.96
CA LEU A 69 -14.02 -1.08 4.81
C LEU A 69 -13.36 -0.47 6.04
N ASP A 70 -12.34 -1.13 6.57
CA ASP A 70 -11.59 -0.64 7.72
C ASP A 70 -10.31 0.10 7.30
N VAL A 71 -9.69 -0.31 6.18
CA VAL A 71 -8.41 0.27 5.73
C VAL A 71 -8.21 0.06 4.23
N VAL A 72 -7.52 1.01 3.61
CA VAL A 72 -7.05 0.95 2.22
C VAL A 72 -5.55 0.75 2.20
N ILE A 73 -5.04 -0.13 1.32
CA ILE A 73 -3.62 -0.29 1.04
C ILE A 73 -3.35 0.13 -0.41
N ASP A 74 -2.50 1.13 -0.59
CA ASP A 74 -2.19 1.73 -1.90
C ASP A 74 -0.75 1.44 -2.33
N PHE A 75 -0.60 0.63 -3.38
CA PHE A 75 0.64 0.40 -4.12
C PHE A 75 0.42 0.63 -5.62
N THR A 76 -0.02 1.84 -5.96
CA THR A 76 -0.36 2.22 -7.34
C THR A 76 0.74 3.06 -7.99
N SER A 77 0.42 4.26 -8.41
CA SER A 77 1.35 5.25 -8.96
C SER A 77 1.20 6.57 -8.22
N ALA A 78 2.25 7.40 -8.22
CA ALA A 78 2.21 8.70 -7.54
C ALA A 78 0.99 9.55 -7.93
N GLN A 79 0.61 9.53 -9.22
CA GLN A 79 -0.57 10.24 -9.70
C GLN A 79 -1.89 9.64 -9.19
N ALA A 80 -1.97 8.30 -9.11
CA ALA A 80 -3.17 7.63 -8.59
C ALA A 80 -3.28 7.84 -7.08
N THR A 81 -2.19 7.67 -6.34
CA THR A 81 -2.13 7.88 -4.88
C THR A 81 -2.61 9.28 -4.49
N ALA A 82 -2.21 10.32 -5.24
CA ALA A 82 -2.68 11.69 -4.98
C ALA A 82 -4.22 11.83 -5.03
N ARG A 83 -4.89 11.06 -5.90
CA ARG A 83 -6.36 11.01 -5.95
C ARG A 83 -6.94 10.10 -4.86
N ASN A 84 -6.32 8.96 -4.64
CA ASN A 84 -6.78 7.96 -3.66
C ASN A 84 -6.79 8.53 -2.24
N ILE A 85 -5.82 9.38 -1.90
CA ILE A 85 -5.76 10.07 -0.61
C ILE A 85 -7.01 10.93 -0.38
N GLU A 86 -7.45 11.69 -1.38
CA GLU A 86 -8.65 12.55 -1.25
C GLU A 86 -9.91 11.69 -1.10
N VAL A 87 -10.04 10.59 -1.82
CA VAL A 87 -11.15 9.64 -1.66
C VAL A 87 -11.15 9.03 -0.26
N CYS A 88 -9.98 8.65 0.27
CA CYS A 88 -9.86 8.12 1.63
C CYS A 88 -10.24 9.19 2.68
N LEU A 89 -9.82 10.44 2.47
CA LEU A 89 -10.17 11.57 3.33
C LEU A 89 -11.69 11.79 3.37
N GLU A 90 -12.34 11.88 2.20
CA GLU A 90 -13.80 12.07 2.09
C GLU A 90 -14.58 10.96 2.78
N ARG A 91 -14.08 9.72 2.69
CA ARG A 91 -14.70 8.54 3.28
C ARG A 91 -14.25 8.24 4.71
N LYS A 92 -13.34 9.03 5.26
CA LYS A 92 -12.70 8.82 6.58
C LYS A 92 -12.06 7.44 6.72
N LEU A 93 -11.49 6.92 5.65
CA LEU A 93 -10.82 5.62 5.61
C LEU A 93 -9.33 5.76 5.94
N PRO A 94 -8.81 4.99 6.90
CA PRO A 94 -7.37 4.83 7.09
C PRO A 94 -6.69 4.34 5.82
N ILE A 95 -5.45 4.80 5.58
CA ILE A 95 -4.70 4.40 4.39
C ILE A 95 -3.25 4.05 4.69
N VAL A 96 -2.78 2.96 4.10
CA VAL A 96 -1.37 2.53 4.09
C VAL A 96 -0.82 2.74 2.68
N ILE A 97 0.22 3.54 2.54
CA ILE A 97 0.76 3.96 1.24
C ILE A 97 2.18 3.43 1.09
N GLY A 98 2.39 2.58 0.08
CA GLY A 98 3.71 2.07 -0.35
C GLY A 98 4.11 2.56 -1.74
N THR A 99 3.32 3.44 -2.35
CA THR A 99 3.67 4.07 -3.61
C THR A 99 4.86 5.00 -3.42
N THR A 100 5.87 4.87 -4.28
CA THR A 100 7.08 5.70 -4.28
C THR A 100 6.99 6.85 -5.29
N GLY A 101 7.87 7.85 -5.14
CA GLY A 101 7.97 8.96 -6.08
C GLY A 101 6.81 9.97 -5.96
N LEU A 102 6.22 10.10 -4.79
CA LEU A 102 5.26 11.15 -4.53
C LEU A 102 5.95 12.52 -4.68
N ARG A 103 5.22 13.49 -5.24
CA ARG A 103 5.72 14.87 -5.33
C ARG A 103 5.66 15.54 -3.95
N PRO A 104 6.54 16.53 -3.67
CA PRO A 104 6.56 17.21 -2.39
C PRO A 104 5.19 17.75 -1.95
N GLU A 105 4.39 18.27 -2.89
CA GLU A 105 3.07 18.82 -2.57
C GLU A 105 2.09 17.73 -2.07
N VAL A 106 2.27 16.48 -2.54
CA VAL A 106 1.48 15.34 -2.09
C VAL A 106 1.94 14.89 -0.70
N GLU A 107 3.25 14.89 -0.43
CA GLU A 107 3.80 14.57 0.89
C GLU A 107 3.33 15.60 1.94
N GLU A 108 3.37 16.90 1.63
CA GLU A 108 2.82 17.95 2.50
C GLU A 108 1.30 17.78 2.72
N ARG A 109 0.58 17.33 1.68
CA ARG A 109 -0.86 17.05 1.80
C ARG A 109 -1.11 15.88 2.75
N LEU A 110 -0.29 14.82 2.68
CA LEU A 110 -0.36 13.68 3.61
C LEU A 110 -0.19 14.13 5.06
N GLU A 111 0.77 15.00 5.37
CA GLU A 111 0.97 15.52 6.72
C GLU A 111 -0.29 16.24 7.24
N LYS A 112 -0.94 17.05 6.42
CA LYS A 112 -2.18 17.73 6.79
C LYS A 112 -3.34 16.77 7.03
N ILE A 113 -3.49 15.75 6.16
CA ILE A 113 -4.56 14.76 6.23
C ILE A 113 -4.34 13.80 7.41
N SER A 114 -3.11 13.53 7.81
CA SER A 114 -2.80 12.63 8.94
C SER A 114 -3.40 13.07 10.28
N ASN A 115 -3.77 14.34 10.39
CA ASN A 115 -4.52 14.85 11.55
C ASN A 115 -6.02 14.52 11.51
N ILE A 116 -6.53 14.00 10.38
CA ILE A 116 -7.97 13.72 10.16
C ILE A 116 -8.22 12.22 10.04
N ILE A 117 -7.37 11.50 9.29
CA ILE A 117 -7.44 10.05 9.13
C ILE A 117 -6.08 9.41 9.43
N PRO A 118 -6.06 8.17 9.97
CA PRO A 118 -4.81 7.43 10.14
C PRO A 118 -4.10 7.17 8.80
N ILE A 119 -2.82 7.54 8.73
CA ILE A 119 -1.97 7.32 7.55
C ILE A 119 -0.69 6.62 7.97
N VAL A 120 -0.34 5.55 7.24
CA VAL A 120 0.99 4.93 7.29
C VAL A 120 1.62 5.09 5.92
N TYR A 121 2.67 5.90 5.83
CA TYR A 121 3.43 6.10 4.60
C TYR A 121 4.88 5.70 4.77
N SER A 122 5.37 4.87 3.88
CA SER A 122 6.79 4.53 3.81
C SER A 122 7.20 4.31 2.36
N ARG A 123 8.40 4.76 2.02
CA ARG A 123 9.02 4.51 0.71
C ARG A 123 9.53 3.09 0.58
N ASN A 124 9.69 2.38 1.70
CA ASN A 124 10.16 0.99 1.72
C ASN A 124 9.62 0.24 2.94
N TYR A 125 8.92 -0.85 2.67
CA TYR A 125 8.36 -1.78 3.68
C TYR A 125 9.19 -3.06 3.84
N SER A 126 10.35 -3.19 3.16
CA SER A 126 11.22 -4.36 3.34
C SER A 126 11.88 -4.34 4.71
N LEU A 127 11.59 -5.37 5.51
CA LEU A 127 12.23 -5.55 6.82
C LEU A 127 13.76 -5.64 6.69
N GLY A 128 14.25 -6.38 5.68
CA GLY A 128 15.68 -6.54 5.43
C GLY A 128 16.37 -5.22 5.11
N VAL A 129 15.79 -4.40 4.22
CA VAL A 129 16.34 -3.08 3.89
C VAL A 129 16.36 -2.16 5.11
N ASN A 130 15.26 -2.08 5.86
CA ASN A 130 15.19 -1.23 7.04
C ASN A 130 16.18 -1.71 8.14
N ALA A 131 16.33 -3.01 8.33
CA ALA A 131 17.33 -3.57 9.25
C ALA A 131 18.76 -3.22 8.81
N THR A 132 19.07 -3.37 7.51
CA THR A 132 20.39 -3.01 6.96
C THR A 132 20.67 -1.53 7.15
N MET A 133 19.71 -0.65 6.89
CA MET A 133 19.87 0.80 7.12
C MET A 133 20.19 1.11 8.59
N LYS A 134 19.55 0.42 9.53
CA LYS A 134 19.87 0.57 10.97
C LYS A 134 21.26 0.06 11.35
N LEU A 135 21.72 -1.03 10.74
CA LEU A 135 23.08 -1.54 10.95
C LEU A 135 24.12 -0.57 10.37
N VAL A 136 23.88 0.01 9.20
CA VAL A 136 24.78 1.03 8.61
C VAL A 136 24.82 2.27 9.47
N GLU A 137 23.69 2.76 9.97
CA GLU A 137 23.61 3.90 10.88
C GLU A 137 24.44 3.64 12.14
N LEU A 138 24.28 2.47 12.77
CA LEU A 138 25.04 2.08 13.98
C LEU A 138 26.55 1.96 13.70
N ALA A 139 26.94 1.32 12.61
CA ALA A 139 28.33 1.20 12.21
C ALA A 139 28.96 2.58 11.97
N SER A 140 28.27 3.47 11.26
CA SER A 140 28.71 4.84 11.01
C SER A 140 28.93 5.63 12.32
N GLN A 141 28.05 5.47 13.30
CA GLN A 141 28.19 6.10 14.61
C GLN A 141 29.42 5.58 15.40
N ILE A 142 29.69 4.26 15.31
CA ILE A 142 30.81 3.64 16.03
C ILE A 142 32.15 4.05 15.43
N PHE A 143 32.27 4.04 14.11
CA PHE A 143 33.53 4.31 13.42
C PHE A 143 33.80 5.83 13.23
N GLY A 144 32.77 6.66 13.24
CA GLY A 144 32.87 8.10 13.05
C GLY A 144 33.60 8.46 11.75
N GLU A 145 34.55 9.39 11.84
CA GLU A 145 35.38 9.85 10.71
C GLU A 145 36.60 8.95 10.41
N SER A 146 36.71 7.81 11.08
CA SER A 146 37.89 6.91 10.96
C SER A 146 37.80 5.96 9.75
N VAL A 147 36.68 5.95 9.03
CA VAL A 147 36.42 5.07 7.86
C VAL A 147 35.69 5.79 6.75
N ASP A 148 35.95 5.40 5.52
CA ASP A 148 35.14 5.77 4.38
C ASP A 148 34.00 4.77 4.20
N ILE A 149 32.78 5.28 3.89
CA ILE A 149 31.60 4.46 3.66
C ILE A 149 31.18 4.61 2.21
N GLU A 150 31.15 3.49 1.47
CA GLU A 150 30.68 3.43 0.09
C GLU A 150 29.44 2.52 0.00
N ILE A 151 28.46 2.92 -0.81
CA ILE A 151 27.28 2.13 -1.14
C ILE A 151 27.38 1.81 -2.64
N VAL A 152 27.50 0.52 -2.98
CA VAL A 152 27.72 0.02 -4.37
C VAL A 152 26.44 -0.67 -4.85
#